data_8bb46c687be220a641efae8c1e6d4047
#
_entry.id   8bb46c687be220a641efae8c1e6d4047
#
_cell.length_a   1.000
_cell.length_b   1.000
_cell.length_c   1.000
_cell.angle_alpha   90.00
_cell.angle_beta   90.00
_cell.angle_gamma   90.00
#
_symmetry.space_group_name_H-M   'P 1'
#
loop_
_entity.id
_entity.type
_entity.pdbx_description
1 polymer ?
#
loop_
_entity_poly.entity_id
_entity_poly.type
_entity_poly.pdbx_seq_one_letter_code
_entity_poly.pdbx_strand_id
1 'polypeptide(L)'
;MENEFLQLTIYNLTGGVRVPKIDFIRTVPESVGLSSENICEFVNRLNSAEIPLHSLLVIKDDRLVFEGYQKPYGPEGLHRMFSVTKSMVSLAIGCLADEGKISLDDHIIDYFPEKLPENVHPYMMALTIRNMLTMRAVHSKTTYKLEGCTDWVGSFFTTQPSHYPGTFYIYDTSSTHVLAALVEKLSGKSLLGYLRERFLDDIGFSKEAYCLKDPMGVSMGGSGLMAAPMDMARVMYLVMKGGEYGKVRYIPKEYLEQALDRWSDNYIFGQTFEEMQGYGYQFWRTTHDGYACFGMGGQLGICLPEKNMLIVTTADTQGRQGGVQIIYDTLWNTILRGTPDVSRQGSSGNELAVRGCNSGSPGRNNDGWYELPQVFLKGVKQDELQRSVDGRTIKVPENENGFKSFKLSFEADGGCLTYENGTGVHCLQFGIGHNAETVFPDYGHRALVSAAWKNENTFLVYAQFWVIILVAYMGAALI
;
A
#
# COMPACT_ATOMS: atom_id res chain seq x y z
N MET A 1 -32.88 17.60 27.43
CA MET A 1 -31.59 18.02 28.00
C MET A 1 -30.55 17.58 27.02
N GLU A 2 -30.19 18.55 26.17
CA GLU A 2 -29.23 18.38 25.10
C GLU A 2 -27.80 18.27 25.70
N ASN A 3 -27.14 17.17 25.49
CA ASN A 3 -25.72 17.07 25.76
C ASN A 3 -24.95 17.64 24.55
N GLU A 4 -24.71 18.93 24.58
CA GLU A 4 -23.67 19.54 23.76
C GLU A 4 -22.31 19.02 24.24
N PHE A 5 -21.68 18.15 23.45
CA PHE A 5 -20.27 17.83 23.61
C PHE A 5 -19.46 19.08 23.20
N LEU A 6 -18.97 19.81 24.20
CA LEU A 6 -18.00 20.88 24.03
C LEU A 6 -16.75 20.29 23.35
N GLN A 7 -16.52 20.63 22.08
CA GLN A 7 -15.21 20.51 21.47
C GLN A 7 -14.27 21.51 22.15
N LEU A 8 -13.39 21.02 23.00
CA LEU A 8 -12.32 21.82 23.60
C LEU A 8 -11.33 22.26 22.52
N THR A 9 -11.47 23.49 22.04
CA THR A 9 -10.48 24.17 21.22
C THR A 9 -9.38 24.67 22.16
N ILE A 10 -8.22 24.04 22.13
CA ILE A 10 -7.05 24.48 22.92
C ILE A 10 -6.34 25.59 22.15
N TYR A 11 -6.41 26.81 22.67
CA TYR A 11 -5.64 27.94 22.18
C TYR A 11 -4.21 27.87 22.76
N ASN A 12 -3.19 27.85 21.92
CA ASN A 12 -1.82 28.11 22.34
C ASN A 12 -1.58 29.62 22.48
N LEU A 13 -0.80 30.04 23.47
CA LEU A 13 -0.45 31.42 23.78
C LEU A 13 0.30 32.17 22.65
N THR A 14 0.54 31.54 21.51
CA THR A 14 1.13 32.11 20.29
C THR A 14 0.09 32.43 19.19
N GLY A 15 -1.21 32.41 19.51
CA GLY A 15 -2.28 32.93 18.64
C GLY A 15 -2.71 32.05 17.45
N GLY A 16 -2.20 30.81 17.31
CA GLY A 16 -2.64 29.88 16.28
C GLY A 16 -3.72 28.90 16.77
N VAL A 17 -4.78 28.74 16.01
CA VAL A 17 -5.79 27.67 16.24
C VAL A 17 -5.10 26.33 15.95
N ARG A 18 -4.85 25.52 16.96
CA ARG A 18 -4.33 24.17 16.77
C ARG A 18 -5.48 23.29 16.31
N VAL A 19 -5.48 22.86 15.05
CA VAL A 19 -6.43 21.89 14.54
C VAL A 19 -6.15 20.54 15.24
N PRO A 20 -7.17 19.90 15.84
CA PRO A 20 -6.97 18.58 16.44
C PRO A 20 -6.61 17.58 15.33
N LYS A 21 -5.77 16.60 15.67
CA LYS A 21 -5.44 15.47 14.77
C LYS A 21 -6.71 14.84 14.22
N ILE A 22 -6.66 14.31 12.99
CA ILE A 22 -7.73 13.44 12.49
C ILE A 22 -7.75 12.18 13.37
N ASP A 23 -8.70 12.13 14.28
CA ASP A 23 -8.94 11.01 15.17
C ASP A 23 -10.39 10.56 15.03
N PHE A 24 -10.56 9.34 14.56
CA PHE A 24 -11.90 8.83 14.24
C PHE A 24 -12.60 8.31 15.49
N ILE A 25 -13.83 8.76 15.70
CA ILE A 25 -14.70 8.18 16.73
C ILE A 25 -14.97 6.72 16.36
N ARG A 26 -14.62 5.80 17.24
CA ARG A 26 -14.88 4.37 17.04
C ARG A 26 -16.34 4.05 17.37
N THR A 27 -16.97 3.30 16.48
CA THR A 27 -18.35 2.85 16.66
C THR A 27 -18.55 1.46 16.04
N VAL A 28 -19.76 0.92 16.16
CA VAL A 28 -20.13 -0.35 15.53
C VAL A 28 -20.64 -0.12 14.11
N PRO A 29 -20.41 -1.04 13.16
CA PRO A 29 -20.84 -0.90 11.76
C PRO A 29 -22.35 -0.61 11.62
N GLU A 30 -23.17 -1.23 12.45
CA GLU A 30 -24.63 -1.11 12.40
C GLU A 30 -25.12 0.32 12.67
N SER A 31 -24.37 1.10 13.44
CA SER A 31 -24.72 2.50 13.75
C SER A 31 -24.66 3.44 12.54
N VAL A 32 -24.01 3.00 11.46
CA VAL A 32 -23.89 3.74 10.19
C VAL A 32 -24.44 2.96 8.99
N GLY A 33 -25.28 1.97 9.27
CA GLY A 33 -25.96 1.19 8.22
C GLY A 33 -25.09 0.15 7.51
N LEU A 34 -23.95 -0.22 8.10
CA LEU A 34 -23.13 -1.35 7.64
C LEU A 34 -23.45 -2.60 8.48
N SER A 35 -23.19 -3.77 7.91
CA SER A 35 -23.32 -5.05 8.61
C SER A 35 -21.95 -5.55 9.07
N SER A 36 -21.81 -5.85 10.36
CA SER A 36 -20.64 -6.54 10.88
C SER A 36 -20.43 -7.91 10.20
N GLU A 37 -21.52 -8.61 9.85
CA GLU A 37 -21.46 -9.89 9.14
C GLU A 37 -20.85 -9.72 7.75
N ASN A 38 -21.17 -8.64 7.03
CA ASN A 38 -20.60 -8.37 5.71
C ASN A 38 -19.11 -8.06 5.79
N ILE A 39 -18.65 -7.37 6.83
CA ILE A 39 -17.22 -7.13 7.07
C ILE A 39 -16.51 -8.43 7.43
N CYS A 40 -17.10 -9.26 8.28
CA CYS A 40 -16.56 -10.59 8.58
C CYS A 40 -16.51 -11.48 7.33
N GLU A 41 -17.55 -11.42 6.48
CA GLU A 41 -17.59 -12.15 5.20
C GLU A 41 -16.45 -11.71 4.28
N PHE A 42 -16.16 -10.41 4.19
CA PHE A 42 -15.01 -9.87 3.46
C PHE A 42 -13.70 -10.51 3.93
N VAL A 43 -13.44 -10.45 5.24
CA VAL A 43 -12.21 -11.03 5.83
C VAL A 43 -12.12 -12.54 5.56
N ASN A 44 -13.22 -13.26 5.77
CA ASN A 44 -13.26 -14.71 5.58
C ASN A 44 -13.06 -15.13 4.12
N ARG A 45 -13.62 -14.39 3.17
CA ARG A 45 -13.42 -14.68 1.73
C ARG A 45 -11.98 -14.47 1.32
N LEU A 46 -11.32 -13.37 1.76
CA LEU A 46 -9.90 -13.14 1.47
C LEU A 46 -9.02 -14.22 2.11
N ASN A 47 -9.29 -14.60 3.36
CA ASN A 47 -8.56 -15.69 4.02
C ASN A 47 -8.75 -17.02 3.31
N SER A 48 -9.97 -17.33 2.82
CA SER A 48 -10.27 -18.54 2.05
C SER A 48 -9.59 -18.56 0.69
N ALA A 49 -9.37 -17.38 0.09
CA ALA A 49 -8.61 -17.19 -1.14
C ALA A 49 -7.08 -17.12 -0.88
N GLU A 50 -6.66 -17.39 0.36
CA GLU A 50 -5.26 -17.35 0.80
C GLU A 50 -4.59 -15.98 0.55
N ILE A 51 -5.33 -14.88 0.65
CA ILE A 51 -4.81 -13.52 0.58
C ILE A 51 -4.44 -13.08 2.00
N PRO A 52 -3.16 -12.85 2.30
CA PRO A 52 -2.74 -12.28 3.57
C PRO A 52 -3.24 -10.83 3.67
N LEU A 53 -4.27 -10.61 4.49
CA LEU A 53 -4.80 -9.30 4.80
C LEU A 53 -4.16 -8.81 6.10
N HIS A 54 -3.14 -7.96 5.99
CA HIS A 54 -2.37 -7.49 7.14
C HIS A 54 -3.12 -6.47 7.97
N SER A 55 -3.90 -5.59 7.34
CA SER A 55 -4.81 -4.67 8.02
C SER A 55 -6.06 -4.37 7.21
N LEU A 56 -7.13 -4.03 7.91
CA LEU A 56 -8.37 -3.49 7.36
C LEU A 56 -8.88 -2.38 8.27
N LEU A 57 -9.08 -1.18 7.71
CA LEU A 57 -9.80 -0.10 8.36
C LEU A 57 -10.99 0.27 7.49
N VAL A 58 -12.15 0.42 8.12
CA VAL A 58 -13.39 0.90 7.45
C VAL A 58 -13.87 2.14 8.19
N ILE A 59 -13.88 3.27 7.48
CA ILE A 59 -14.38 4.54 7.95
C ILE A 59 -15.65 4.85 7.16
N LYS A 60 -16.75 5.11 7.87
CA LYS A 60 -18.05 5.44 7.30
C LYS A 60 -18.70 6.55 8.11
N ASP A 61 -19.22 7.57 7.43
CA ASP A 61 -19.84 8.73 8.05
C ASP A 61 -18.97 9.35 9.17
N ASP A 62 -17.67 9.54 8.82
CA ASP A 62 -16.64 10.14 9.67
C ASP A 62 -16.28 9.32 10.93
N ARG A 63 -16.67 8.05 10.98
CA ARG A 63 -16.46 7.14 12.11
C ARG A 63 -15.69 5.91 11.69
N LEU A 64 -14.75 5.47 12.52
CA LEU A 64 -14.03 4.21 12.35
C LEU A 64 -14.93 3.07 12.87
N VAL A 65 -15.49 2.31 11.94
CA VAL A 65 -16.46 1.24 12.25
C VAL A 65 -15.81 -0.14 12.33
N PHE A 66 -14.66 -0.29 11.68
CA PHE A 66 -13.85 -1.49 11.79
C PHE A 66 -12.37 -1.15 11.72
N GLU A 67 -11.59 -1.77 12.60
CA GLU A 67 -10.14 -1.69 12.67
C GLU A 67 -9.60 -3.07 13.00
N GLY A 68 -8.87 -3.69 12.09
CA GLY A 68 -8.35 -5.04 12.26
C GLY A 68 -6.93 -5.20 11.73
N TYR A 69 -6.14 -6.06 12.41
CA TYR A 69 -4.75 -6.36 12.07
C TYR A 69 -4.46 -7.84 12.20
N GLN A 70 -3.71 -8.37 11.24
CA GLN A 70 -3.14 -9.71 11.33
C GLN A 70 -1.84 -9.65 12.13
N LYS A 71 -1.69 -10.46 13.17
CA LYS A 71 -0.39 -10.58 13.84
C LYS A 71 0.69 -11.06 12.85
N PRO A 72 1.92 -10.52 12.92
CA PRO A 72 2.46 -9.62 13.96
C PRO A 72 2.27 -8.13 13.67
N TYR A 73 1.50 -7.77 12.64
CA TYR A 73 1.16 -6.38 12.35
C TYR A 73 0.24 -5.81 13.44
N GLY A 74 0.25 -4.48 13.55
CA GLY A 74 -0.56 -3.76 14.51
C GLY A 74 -0.78 -2.30 14.10
N PRO A 75 -1.49 -1.51 14.92
CA PRO A 75 -1.88 -0.14 14.58
C PRO A 75 -0.70 0.78 14.22
N GLU A 76 0.44 0.60 14.88
CA GLU A 76 1.65 1.42 14.69
C GLU A 76 2.67 0.77 13.76
N GLY A 77 2.40 -0.45 13.30
CA GLY A 77 3.28 -1.20 12.40
C GLY A 77 3.44 -0.49 11.06
N LEU A 78 4.67 -0.09 10.72
CA LEU A 78 4.97 0.52 9.44
C LEU A 78 4.93 -0.53 8.34
N HIS A 79 4.20 -0.22 7.28
CA HIS A 79 4.16 -0.99 6.05
C HIS A 79 4.86 -0.23 4.92
N ARG A 80 5.50 -0.96 4.01
CA ARG A 80 5.90 -0.37 2.75
C ARG A 80 4.66 -0.14 1.89
N MET A 81 4.33 1.11 1.72
CA MET A 81 3.11 1.53 1.01
C MET A 81 3.25 1.46 -0.52
N PHE A 82 4.46 1.12 -1.02
CA PHE A 82 4.74 1.04 -2.45
C PHE A 82 4.20 2.26 -3.21
N SER A 83 3.42 2.05 -4.26
CA SER A 83 2.95 3.11 -5.15
C SER A 83 1.92 4.07 -4.54
N VAL A 84 1.41 3.82 -3.33
CA VAL A 84 0.71 4.85 -2.54
C VAL A 84 1.59 6.11 -2.37
N THR A 85 2.92 5.94 -2.34
CA THR A 85 3.89 7.04 -2.32
C THR A 85 3.63 8.06 -3.44
N LYS A 86 3.18 7.60 -4.61
CA LYS A 86 2.92 8.46 -5.78
C LYS A 86 1.80 9.48 -5.49
N SER A 87 0.76 9.06 -4.79
CA SER A 87 -0.30 9.96 -4.37
C SER A 87 0.21 11.02 -3.38
N MET A 88 1.16 10.66 -2.51
CA MET A 88 1.83 11.64 -1.63
C MET A 88 2.64 12.67 -2.42
N VAL A 89 3.37 12.22 -3.46
CA VAL A 89 4.09 13.13 -4.37
C VAL A 89 3.13 14.06 -5.09
N SER A 90 1.99 13.55 -5.58
CA SER A 90 0.94 14.39 -6.18
C SER A 90 0.48 15.50 -5.23
N LEU A 91 0.17 15.14 -3.98
CA LEU A 91 -0.26 16.14 -2.99
C LEU A 91 0.83 17.20 -2.73
N ALA A 92 2.11 16.79 -2.71
CA ALA A 92 3.22 17.72 -2.57
C ALA A 92 3.35 18.67 -3.78
N ILE A 93 3.17 18.16 -5.00
CA ILE A 93 3.14 18.98 -6.24
C ILE A 93 1.96 19.97 -6.17
N GLY A 94 0.80 19.55 -5.70
CA GLY A 94 -0.35 20.45 -5.50
C GLY A 94 -0.05 21.59 -4.53
N CYS A 95 0.66 21.30 -3.45
CA CYS A 95 1.11 22.34 -2.49
C CYS A 95 2.14 23.30 -3.11
N LEU A 96 3.09 22.80 -3.92
CA LEU A 96 4.05 23.66 -4.62
C LEU A 96 3.38 24.57 -5.65
N ALA A 97 2.36 24.07 -6.35
CA ALA A 97 1.58 24.87 -7.29
C ALA A 97 0.80 25.97 -6.56
N ASP A 98 0.20 25.68 -5.42
CA ASP A 98 -0.49 26.66 -4.56
C ASP A 98 0.45 27.75 -4.03
N GLU A 99 1.69 27.38 -3.72
CA GLU A 99 2.75 28.32 -3.34
C GLU A 99 3.25 29.18 -4.51
N GLY A 100 2.78 28.95 -5.73
CA GLY A 100 3.23 29.63 -6.94
C GLY A 100 4.68 29.31 -7.35
N LYS A 101 5.24 28.20 -6.82
CA LYS A 101 6.61 27.78 -7.16
C LYS A 101 6.71 27.05 -8.48
N ILE A 102 5.61 26.49 -8.94
CA ILE A 102 5.49 25.78 -10.21
C ILE A 102 4.12 26.04 -10.85
N SER A 103 4.04 25.91 -12.17
CA SER A 103 2.80 25.62 -12.89
C SER A 103 2.79 24.16 -13.34
N LEU A 104 1.62 23.53 -13.38
CA LEU A 104 1.53 22.16 -13.87
C LEU A 104 1.90 22.04 -15.37
N ASP A 105 1.86 23.15 -16.09
CA ASP A 105 2.20 23.23 -17.51
C ASP A 105 3.66 23.64 -17.77
N ASP A 106 4.45 23.85 -16.70
CA ASP A 106 5.89 24.08 -16.80
C ASP A 106 6.60 22.82 -17.34
N HIS A 107 7.67 23.04 -18.13
CA HIS A 107 8.49 21.95 -18.62
C HIS A 107 9.46 21.47 -17.54
N ILE A 108 9.50 20.18 -17.31
CA ILE A 108 10.32 19.58 -16.23
C ILE A 108 11.81 19.87 -16.40
N ILE A 109 12.28 20.02 -17.63
CA ILE A 109 13.69 20.32 -17.96
C ILE A 109 14.15 21.65 -17.37
N ASP A 110 13.26 22.62 -17.19
CA ASP A 110 13.61 23.95 -16.68
C ASP A 110 14.08 23.88 -15.23
N TYR A 111 13.67 22.84 -14.52
CA TYR A 111 14.03 22.61 -13.12
C TYR A 111 15.29 21.75 -12.93
N PHE A 112 15.78 21.05 -13.96
CA PHE A 112 16.92 20.14 -13.88
C PHE A 112 17.96 20.37 -14.97
N PRO A 113 18.40 21.64 -15.24
CA PRO A 113 19.36 21.91 -16.31
C PRO A 113 20.67 21.13 -16.14
N GLU A 114 21.07 20.85 -14.89
CA GLU A 114 22.29 20.10 -14.56
C GLU A 114 22.22 18.58 -14.86
N LYS A 115 21.03 18.06 -15.16
CA LYS A 115 20.79 16.63 -15.48
C LYS A 115 20.62 16.40 -16.99
N LEU A 116 20.57 17.47 -17.78
CA LEU A 116 20.28 17.36 -19.19
C LEU A 116 21.51 16.91 -19.99
N PRO A 117 21.35 16.03 -21.01
CA PRO A 117 22.41 15.75 -21.97
C PRO A 117 22.67 16.98 -22.85
N GLU A 118 23.83 17.01 -23.51
CA GLU A 118 24.19 18.10 -24.44
C GLU A 118 23.13 18.33 -25.50
N ASN A 119 22.52 17.25 -26.03
CA ASN A 119 21.45 17.30 -27.02
C ASN A 119 20.15 16.73 -26.41
N VAL A 120 19.31 17.62 -25.91
CA VAL A 120 18.01 17.24 -25.33
C VAL A 120 17.04 16.84 -26.44
N HIS A 121 16.43 15.65 -26.29
CA HIS A 121 15.44 15.16 -27.26
C HIS A 121 14.19 16.06 -27.28
N PRO A 122 13.60 16.39 -28.48
CA PRO A 122 12.43 17.27 -28.55
C PRO A 122 11.23 16.82 -27.69
N TYR A 123 11.02 15.49 -27.51
CA TYR A 123 9.94 14.98 -26.67
C TYR A 123 10.19 15.29 -25.19
N MET A 124 11.44 15.23 -24.75
CA MET A 124 11.81 15.61 -23.38
C MET A 124 11.61 17.12 -23.17
N MET A 125 11.94 17.94 -24.17
CA MET A 125 11.72 19.39 -24.13
C MET A 125 10.25 19.76 -23.97
N ALA A 126 9.33 18.97 -24.53
CA ALA A 126 7.90 19.21 -24.49
C ALA A 126 7.20 18.61 -23.24
N LEU A 127 7.95 17.90 -22.38
CA LEU A 127 7.37 17.19 -21.24
C LEU A 127 7.01 18.15 -20.10
N THR A 128 5.73 18.20 -19.74
CA THR A 128 5.23 19.02 -18.63
C THR A 128 5.05 18.21 -17.35
N ILE A 129 5.00 18.91 -16.21
CA ILE A 129 4.68 18.34 -14.88
C ILE A 129 3.32 17.62 -14.94
N ARG A 130 2.32 18.21 -15.62
CA ARG A 130 0.99 17.61 -15.81
C ARG A 130 1.06 16.26 -16.55
N ASN A 131 1.88 16.15 -17.59
CA ASN A 131 2.07 14.88 -18.29
C ASN A 131 2.63 13.80 -17.38
N MET A 132 3.55 14.15 -16.48
CA MET A 132 4.14 13.23 -15.53
C MET A 132 3.12 12.79 -14.44
N LEU A 133 2.32 13.73 -13.92
CA LEU A 133 1.25 13.44 -12.95
C LEU A 133 0.21 12.47 -13.52
N THR A 134 -0.12 12.62 -14.80
CA THR A 134 -1.14 11.82 -15.50
C THR A 134 -0.60 10.52 -16.11
N MET A 135 0.64 10.11 -15.78
CA MET A 135 1.30 8.94 -16.35
C MET A 135 1.33 8.94 -17.90
N ARG A 136 1.47 10.12 -18.49
CA ARG A 136 1.64 10.33 -19.94
C ARG A 136 2.98 11.00 -20.23
N ALA A 137 4.04 10.51 -19.59
CA ALA A 137 5.40 10.99 -19.77
C ALA A 137 5.98 10.57 -21.14
N VAL A 138 7.25 10.27 -21.23
CA VAL A 138 7.94 10.00 -22.52
C VAL A 138 8.58 8.62 -22.59
N HIS A 139 8.62 7.87 -21.50
CA HIS A 139 9.29 6.58 -21.42
C HIS A 139 8.31 5.41 -21.36
N SER A 140 8.65 4.31 -22.04
CA SER A 140 7.85 3.08 -22.04
C SER A 140 8.08 2.19 -20.82
N LYS A 141 9.06 2.52 -19.97
CA LYS A 141 9.42 1.77 -18.76
C LYS A 141 10.20 2.64 -17.79
N THR A 142 10.25 2.23 -16.53
CA THR A 142 11.06 2.89 -15.48
C THR A 142 12.53 2.89 -15.86
N THR A 143 13.15 4.07 -15.94
CA THR A 143 14.49 4.29 -16.51
C THR A 143 15.62 3.82 -15.62
N TYR A 144 15.49 3.90 -14.30
CA TYR A 144 16.55 3.57 -13.35
C TYR A 144 16.64 2.07 -13.00
N LYS A 145 15.80 1.21 -13.58
CA LYS A 145 15.88 -0.25 -13.41
C LYS A 145 16.97 -0.89 -14.27
N LEU A 146 18.02 -0.15 -14.54
CA LEU A 146 19.21 -0.63 -15.25
C LEU A 146 20.27 -1.02 -14.22
N GLU A 147 21.01 -2.11 -14.49
CA GLU A 147 22.11 -2.55 -13.63
C GLU A 147 23.15 -1.43 -13.46
N GLY A 148 23.56 -1.18 -12.22
CA GLY A 148 24.53 -0.15 -11.89
C GLY A 148 24.03 1.29 -11.92
N CYS A 149 22.75 1.54 -12.18
CA CYS A 149 22.19 2.89 -12.17
C CYS A 149 22.13 3.46 -10.74
N THR A 150 22.96 4.47 -10.46
CA THR A 150 22.97 5.17 -9.16
C THR A 150 22.26 6.51 -9.21
N ASP A 151 22.31 7.24 -10.32
CA ASP A 151 21.58 8.51 -10.50
C ASP A 151 20.21 8.25 -11.14
N TRP A 152 19.22 7.97 -10.28
CA TRP A 152 17.87 7.66 -10.74
C TRP A 152 17.20 8.85 -11.43
N VAL A 153 17.40 10.05 -10.91
CA VAL A 153 16.87 11.29 -11.52
C VAL A 153 17.52 11.56 -12.87
N GLY A 154 18.85 11.49 -12.95
CA GLY A 154 19.61 11.69 -14.20
C GLY A 154 19.24 10.66 -15.27
N SER A 155 18.97 9.41 -14.89
CA SER A 155 18.55 8.36 -15.84
C SER A 155 17.29 8.71 -16.61
N PHE A 156 16.37 9.49 -16.00
CA PHE A 156 15.15 9.94 -16.65
C PHE A 156 15.42 10.89 -17.82
N PHE A 157 16.36 11.82 -17.65
CA PHE A 157 16.70 12.82 -18.67
C PHE A 157 17.63 12.29 -19.76
N THR A 158 18.43 11.27 -19.43
CA THR A 158 19.43 10.71 -20.37
C THR A 158 18.92 9.50 -21.17
N THR A 159 17.86 8.83 -20.69
CA THR A 159 17.22 7.74 -21.44
C THR A 159 16.47 8.28 -22.64
N GLN A 160 16.66 7.64 -23.81
CA GLN A 160 15.98 8.02 -25.07
C GLN A 160 14.46 7.93 -24.90
N PRO A 161 13.70 9.04 -25.13
CA PRO A 161 12.24 9.03 -25.16
C PRO A 161 11.69 8.08 -26.23
N SER A 162 10.58 7.39 -25.91
CA SER A 162 9.94 6.43 -26.82
C SER A 162 8.71 7.00 -27.55
N HIS A 163 8.07 8.03 -26.98
CA HIS A 163 6.85 8.63 -27.52
C HIS A 163 6.70 10.09 -27.09
N TYR A 164 5.83 10.82 -27.79
CA TYR A 164 5.55 12.22 -27.47
C TYR A 164 4.72 12.31 -26.16
N PRO A 165 5.06 13.25 -25.24
CA PRO A 165 4.35 13.39 -23.98
C PRO A 165 2.86 13.72 -24.19
N GLY A 166 2.02 13.23 -23.30
CA GLY A 166 0.58 13.44 -23.37
C GLY A 166 -0.18 12.49 -24.30
N THR A 167 0.50 11.58 -25.04
CA THR A 167 -0.14 10.71 -26.04
C THR A 167 -0.61 9.37 -25.46
N PHE A 168 0.21 8.70 -24.65
CA PHE A 168 -0.08 7.37 -24.13
C PHE A 168 -0.01 7.35 -22.62
N TYR A 169 -0.95 6.66 -21.98
CA TYR A 169 -0.81 6.27 -20.60
C TYR A 169 0.20 5.13 -20.50
N ILE A 170 1.27 5.34 -19.76
CA ILE A 170 2.24 4.31 -19.41
C ILE A 170 2.63 4.52 -17.95
N TYR A 171 2.35 3.51 -17.11
CA TYR A 171 2.67 3.57 -15.69
C TYR A 171 4.18 3.54 -15.49
N ASP A 172 4.77 4.71 -15.34
CA ASP A 172 6.22 4.91 -15.19
C ASP A 172 6.57 5.44 -13.79
N THR A 173 7.29 4.63 -13.04
CA THR A 173 7.71 5.00 -11.67
C THR A 173 8.82 6.05 -11.67
N SER A 174 9.64 6.14 -12.73
CA SER A 174 10.72 7.13 -12.82
C SER A 174 10.19 8.56 -12.95
N SER A 175 9.09 8.78 -13.65
CA SER A 175 8.48 10.11 -13.74
C SER A 175 8.06 10.63 -12.37
N THR A 176 7.44 9.79 -11.53
CA THR A 176 7.07 10.22 -10.16
C THR A 176 8.29 10.41 -9.27
N HIS A 177 9.36 9.63 -9.46
CA HIS A 177 10.59 9.84 -8.72
C HIS A 177 11.21 11.21 -9.02
N VAL A 178 11.20 11.64 -10.28
CA VAL A 178 11.64 12.99 -10.68
C VAL A 178 10.73 14.08 -10.09
N LEU A 179 9.41 13.86 -10.01
CA LEU A 179 8.51 14.80 -9.32
C LEU A 179 8.83 14.90 -7.82
N ALA A 180 9.20 13.80 -7.17
CA ALA A 180 9.66 13.87 -5.78
C ALA A 180 10.99 14.65 -5.64
N ALA A 181 11.92 14.44 -6.56
CA ALA A 181 13.15 15.23 -6.63
C ALA A 181 12.88 16.73 -6.85
N LEU A 182 11.88 17.07 -7.66
CA LEU A 182 11.42 18.45 -7.84
C LEU A 182 10.92 19.06 -6.53
N VAL A 183 10.10 18.32 -5.77
CA VAL A 183 9.64 18.75 -4.44
C VAL A 183 10.82 19.01 -3.52
N GLU A 184 11.78 18.10 -3.46
CA GLU A 184 12.96 18.25 -2.60
C GLU A 184 13.85 19.44 -3.03
N LYS A 185 14.06 19.61 -4.33
CA LYS A 185 14.83 20.70 -4.91
C LYS A 185 14.23 22.07 -4.57
N LEU A 186 12.92 22.24 -4.74
CA LEU A 186 12.26 23.53 -4.55
C LEU A 186 11.93 23.86 -3.08
N SER A 187 11.78 22.84 -2.25
CA SER A 187 11.50 23.03 -0.82
C SER A 187 12.75 23.04 0.05
N GLY A 188 13.86 22.45 -0.41
CA GLY A 188 15.07 22.21 0.39
C GLY A 188 14.89 21.14 1.46
N LYS A 189 13.82 20.32 1.39
CA LYS A 189 13.44 19.32 2.39
C LYS A 189 13.18 17.98 1.71
N SER A 190 13.30 16.88 2.46
CA SER A 190 12.82 15.58 1.98
C SER A 190 11.32 15.62 1.69
N LEU A 191 10.81 14.74 0.83
CA LEU A 191 9.39 14.65 0.48
C LEU A 191 8.50 14.66 1.73
N LEU A 192 8.75 13.77 2.71
CA LEU A 192 7.95 13.75 3.94
C LEU A 192 8.22 14.99 4.82
N GLY A 193 9.44 15.51 4.86
CA GLY A 193 9.75 16.73 5.59
C GLY A 193 8.93 17.92 5.09
N TYR A 194 8.81 18.08 3.78
CA TYR A 194 7.94 19.09 3.18
C TYR A 194 6.47 18.89 3.53
N LEU A 195 5.95 17.67 3.32
CA LEU A 195 4.55 17.36 3.60
C LEU A 195 4.20 17.47 5.09
N ARG A 196 5.13 17.17 6.01
CA ARG A 196 4.94 17.35 7.45
C ARG A 196 4.65 18.81 7.81
N GLU A 197 5.40 19.71 7.23
CA GLU A 197 5.16 21.15 7.47
C GLU A 197 3.88 21.66 6.83
N ARG A 198 3.45 21.02 5.72
CA ARG A 198 2.23 21.43 5.03
C ARG A 198 0.97 20.94 5.74
N PHE A 199 0.95 19.67 6.16
CA PHE A 199 -0.26 19.09 6.76
C PHE A 199 -0.07 17.79 7.55
N LEU A 200 0.95 16.98 7.28
CA LEU A 200 1.00 15.64 7.87
C LEU A 200 1.08 15.65 9.40
N ASP A 201 1.84 16.59 9.98
CA ASP A 201 1.95 16.72 11.43
C ASP A 201 0.63 17.17 12.05
N ASP A 202 -0.09 18.06 11.39
CA ASP A 202 -1.38 18.57 11.87
C ASP A 202 -2.45 17.49 11.86
N ILE A 203 -2.49 16.65 10.82
CA ILE A 203 -3.47 15.56 10.75
C ILE A 203 -3.11 14.35 11.63
N GLY A 204 -1.95 14.36 12.28
CA GLY A 204 -1.51 13.30 13.20
C GLY A 204 -0.81 12.13 12.53
N PHE A 205 -0.18 12.33 11.38
CA PHE A 205 0.66 11.34 10.71
C PHE A 205 1.80 10.86 11.63
N SER A 206 2.11 9.58 11.63
CA SER A 206 3.11 8.97 12.53
C SER A 206 4.48 9.65 12.39
N LYS A 207 5.11 9.94 13.53
CA LYS A 207 6.48 10.46 13.57
C LYS A 207 7.51 9.43 13.13
N GLU A 208 7.20 8.14 13.28
CA GLU A 208 8.05 7.02 12.90
C GLU A 208 8.03 6.74 11.39
N ALA A 209 7.04 7.28 10.67
CA ALA A 209 6.93 7.12 9.22
C ALA A 209 8.11 7.81 8.51
N TYR A 210 8.65 7.13 7.51
CA TYR A 210 9.77 7.61 6.71
C TYR A 210 9.63 7.22 5.23
N CYS A 211 10.48 7.79 4.39
CA CYS A 211 10.58 7.40 2.99
C CYS A 211 11.97 6.83 2.71
N LEU A 212 12.02 5.67 2.07
CA LEU A 212 13.26 5.08 1.55
C LEU A 212 13.88 6.05 0.54
N LYS A 213 15.21 5.99 0.41
CA LYS A 213 15.96 6.87 -0.48
C LYS A 213 16.61 6.08 -1.61
N ASP A 214 16.82 6.76 -2.73
CA ASP A 214 17.65 6.28 -3.83
C ASP A 214 19.15 6.37 -3.46
N PRO A 215 20.06 5.85 -4.30
CA PRO A 215 21.49 5.91 -4.03
C PRO A 215 22.08 7.34 -3.92
N MET A 216 21.40 8.35 -4.47
CA MET A 216 21.79 9.77 -4.39
C MET A 216 21.16 10.49 -3.19
N GLY A 217 20.33 9.80 -2.38
CA GLY A 217 19.70 10.33 -1.19
C GLY A 217 18.35 11.01 -1.41
N VAL A 218 17.79 10.98 -2.62
CA VAL A 218 16.45 11.48 -2.95
C VAL A 218 15.40 10.49 -2.45
N SER A 219 14.29 10.98 -1.90
CA SER A 219 13.19 10.12 -1.48
C SER A 219 12.65 9.32 -2.66
N MET A 220 12.49 8.00 -2.49
CA MET A 220 11.95 7.11 -3.52
C MET A 220 10.46 7.42 -3.78
N GLY A 221 10.19 8.52 -4.48
CA GLY A 221 8.84 9.04 -4.70
C GLY A 221 7.86 8.08 -5.35
N GLY A 222 8.37 7.07 -6.05
CA GLY A 222 7.53 6.07 -6.69
C GLY A 222 7.06 4.92 -5.80
N SER A 223 7.75 4.66 -4.63
CA SER A 223 7.48 3.43 -3.85
C SER A 223 8.10 3.37 -2.47
N GLY A 224 8.65 4.47 -1.94
CA GLY A 224 9.50 4.44 -0.75
C GLY A 224 8.79 4.69 0.57
N LEU A 225 7.53 5.07 0.59
CA LEU A 225 6.82 5.40 1.81
C LEU A 225 6.69 4.19 2.74
N MET A 226 7.14 4.38 3.99
CA MET A 226 6.95 3.49 5.12
C MET A 226 6.01 4.20 6.11
N ALA A 227 4.78 3.72 6.26
CA ALA A 227 3.75 4.35 7.06
C ALA A 227 2.81 3.32 7.69
N ALA A 228 2.09 3.71 8.74
CA ALA A 228 1.06 2.88 9.34
C ALA A 228 -0.25 2.94 8.52
N PRO A 229 -1.11 1.92 8.60
CA PRO A 229 -2.42 1.94 7.92
C PRO A 229 -3.28 3.15 8.29
N MET A 230 -3.24 3.58 9.55
CA MET A 230 -3.96 4.76 10.02
C MET A 230 -3.43 6.07 9.42
N ASP A 231 -2.13 6.13 9.06
CA ASP A 231 -1.55 7.28 8.37
C ASP A 231 -2.14 7.43 6.97
N MET A 232 -2.27 6.31 6.24
CA MET A 232 -2.94 6.29 4.94
C MET A 232 -4.41 6.68 5.07
N ALA A 233 -5.10 6.20 6.13
CA ALA A 233 -6.49 6.57 6.40
C ALA A 233 -6.64 8.09 6.61
N ARG A 234 -5.77 8.71 7.40
CA ARG A 234 -5.80 10.16 7.65
C ARG A 234 -5.61 10.99 6.39
N VAL A 235 -4.63 10.63 5.57
CA VAL A 235 -4.36 11.32 4.30
C VAL A 235 -5.53 11.17 3.34
N MET A 236 -6.02 9.94 3.14
CA MET A 236 -7.13 9.70 2.21
C MET A 236 -8.45 10.28 2.70
N TYR A 237 -8.66 10.35 4.02
CA TYR A 237 -9.79 11.06 4.59
C TYR A 237 -9.71 12.57 4.32
N LEU A 238 -8.52 13.19 4.50
CA LEU A 238 -8.32 14.60 4.14
C LEU A 238 -8.60 14.84 2.65
N VAL A 239 -8.13 13.96 1.76
CA VAL A 239 -8.42 14.02 0.32
C VAL A 239 -9.93 13.89 0.06
N MET A 240 -10.60 12.93 0.71
CA MET A 240 -12.05 12.73 0.59
C MET A 240 -12.87 13.94 1.08
N LYS A 241 -12.34 14.70 2.03
CA LYS A 241 -12.93 15.96 2.52
C LYS A 241 -12.50 17.18 1.70
N GLY A 242 -11.98 16.98 0.48
CA GLY A 242 -11.60 18.06 -0.44
C GLY A 242 -10.40 18.87 0.04
N GLY A 243 -9.51 18.29 0.82
CA GLY A 243 -8.29 18.93 1.34
C GLY A 243 -8.51 19.85 2.54
N GLU A 244 -9.67 19.77 3.18
CA GLU A 244 -10.02 20.61 4.33
C GLU A 244 -10.33 19.77 5.57
N TYR A 245 -9.80 20.18 6.72
CA TYR A 245 -10.13 19.59 8.01
C TYR A 245 -10.09 20.66 9.12
N GLY A 246 -11.08 20.64 10.01
CA GLY A 246 -11.16 21.59 11.12
C GLY A 246 -11.17 23.06 10.68
N LYS A 247 -11.78 23.38 9.55
CA LYS A 247 -11.83 24.71 8.90
C LYS A 247 -10.46 25.21 8.37
N VAL A 248 -9.47 24.33 8.31
CA VAL A 248 -8.16 24.63 7.70
C VAL A 248 -8.08 23.90 6.37
N ARG A 249 -7.77 24.64 5.31
CA ARG A 249 -7.51 24.09 3.99
C ARG A 249 -6.01 23.79 3.88
N TYR A 250 -5.70 22.50 3.77
CA TYR A 250 -4.35 21.99 3.67
C TYR A 250 -3.90 21.73 2.24
N ILE A 251 -4.86 21.35 1.38
CA ILE A 251 -4.61 21.03 -0.02
C ILE A 251 -5.61 21.85 -0.85
N PRO A 252 -5.16 22.53 -1.92
CA PRO A 252 -6.02 23.33 -2.77
C PRO A 252 -7.17 22.50 -3.34
N LYS A 253 -8.40 23.01 -3.22
CA LYS A 253 -9.59 22.32 -3.68
C LYS A 253 -9.55 22.06 -5.19
N GLU A 254 -9.21 23.10 -5.94
CA GLU A 254 -9.14 23.08 -7.40
C GLU A 254 -8.09 22.08 -7.92
N TYR A 255 -6.98 21.93 -7.18
CA TYR A 255 -5.99 20.91 -7.48
C TYR A 255 -6.55 19.50 -7.25
N LEU A 256 -7.21 19.26 -6.10
CA LEU A 256 -7.78 17.95 -5.79
C LEU A 256 -8.89 17.55 -6.77
N GLU A 257 -9.77 18.48 -7.15
CA GLU A 257 -10.79 18.23 -8.16
C GLU A 257 -10.15 17.72 -9.46
N GLN A 258 -9.07 18.35 -9.92
CA GLN A 258 -8.31 17.87 -11.07
C GLN A 258 -7.57 16.56 -10.80
N ALA A 259 -6.95 16.43 -9.61
CA ALA A 259 -6.15 15.25 -9.27
C ALA A 259 -6.99 13.96 -9.21
N LEU A 260 -8.25 14.07 -8.85
CA LEU A 260 -9.19 12.95 -8.72
C LEU A 260 -10.04 12.72 -9.98
N ASP A 261 -9.93 13.58 -10.98
CA ASP A 261 -10.64 13.43 -12.24
C ASP A 261 -9.94 12.41 -13.16
N ARG A 262 -10.64 12.00 -14.21
CA ARG A 262 -10.15 11.05 -15.21
C ARG A 262 -9.39 11.79 -16.32
N TRP A 263 -8.06 11.88 -16.17
CA TRP A 263 -7.17 12.50 -17.14
C TRP A 263 -6.65 11.53 -18.20
N SER A 264 -6.47 10.28 -17.80
CA SER A 264 -5.90 9.26 -18.68
C SER A 264 -6.82 8.06 -18.79
N ASP A 265 -7.04 7.63 -20.03
CA ASP A 265 -7.65 6.34 -20.34
C ASP A 265 -6.58 5.26 -20.24
N ASN A 266 -6.77 4.31 -19.33
CA ASN A 266 -5.79 3.28 -19.03
C ASN A 266 -6.34 1.84 -19.25
N TYR A 267 -7.46 1.69 -19.93
CA TYR A 267 -8.13 0.41 -20.14
C TYR A 267 -7.30 -0.61 -20.94
N ILE A 268 -6.31 -0.16 -21.75
CA ILE A 268 -5.41 -1.05 -22.50
C ILE A 268 -4.23 -1.54 -21.62
N PHE A 269 -3.86 -0.76 -20.61
CA PHE A 269 -2.62 -0.93 -19.85
C PHE A 269 -2.84 -1.39 -18.41
N GLY A 270 -4.07 -1.42 -17.93
CA GLY A 270 -4.42 -1.96 -16.62
C GLY A 270 -4.28 -3.48 -16.59
N GLN A 271 -3.79 -4.00 -15.46
CA GLN A 271 -3.66 -5.45 -15.27
C GLN A 271 -4.95 -6.09 -14.75
N THR A 272 -5.78 -5.29 -14.09
CA THR A 272 -7.04 -5.74 -13.52
C THR A 272 -8.18 -4.79 -13.90
N PHE A 273 -9.42 -5.24 -13.72
CA PHE A 273 -10.59 -4.45 -14.11
C PHE A 273 -10.66 -3.09 -13.40
N GLU A 274 -10.35 -3.05 -12.09
CA GLU A 274 -10.34 -1.79 -11.33
C GLU A 274 -9.21 -0.85 -11.76
N GLU A 275 -8.07 -1.39 -12.18
CA GLU A 275 -6.96 -0.57 -12.70
C GLU A 275 -7.26 0.03 -14.09
N MET A 276 -8.34 -0.39 -14.77
CA MET A 276 -8.76 0.10 -16.09
C MET A 276 -9.80 1.23 -16.03
N GLN A 277 -10.19 1.72 -14.85
CA GLN A 277 -11.27 2.71 -14.71
C GLN A 277 -10.84 4.16 -14.98
N GLY A 278 -9.57 4.40 -15.23
CA GLY A 278 -9.00 5.73 -15.50
C GLY A 278 -7.98 6.15 -14.43
N TYR A 279 -7.25 7.22 -14.74
CA TYR A 279 -6.17 7.72 -13.90
C TYR A 279 -6.15 9.25 -13.85
N GLY A 280 -6.02 9.80 -12.64
CA GLY A 280 -5.89 11.23 -12.38
C GLY A 280 -4.43 11.66 -12.19
N TYR A 281 -4.17 12.59 -11.26
CA TYR A 281 -2.82 12.97 -10.87
C TYR A 281 -2.32 12.02 -9.77
N GLN A 282 -1.81 10.87 -10.17
CA GLN A 282 -1.31 9.79 -9.29
C GLN A 282 -2.39 9.18 -8.37
N PHE A 283 -3.66 9.25 -8.79
CA PHE A 283 -4.78 8.56 -8.19
C PHE A 283 -5.48 7.70 -9.24
N TRP A 284 -5.87 6.50 -8.85
CA TRP A 284 -6.64 5.59 -9.70
C TRP A 284 -8.13 5.90 -9.56
N ARG A 285 -8.85 5.88 -10.68
CA ARG A 285 -10.31 5.82 -10.64
C ARG A 285 -10.73 4.38 -10.36
N THR A 286 -11.84 4.20 -9.66
CA THR A 286 -12.42 2.88 -9.41
C THR A 286 -13.86 2.85 -9.92
N THR A 287 -14.45 1.65 -10.02
CA THR A 287 -15.89 1.53 -10.16
C THR A 287 -16.58 2.20 -8.95
N HIS A 288 -17.92 2.32 -9.00
CA HIS A 288 -18.72 2.98 -7.95
C HIS A 288 -18.36 4.45 -7.74
N ASP A 289 -17.96 5.15 -8.81
CA ASP A 289 -17.55 6.56 -8.81
C ASP A 289 -16.49 6.93 -7.77
N GLY A 290 -15.71 5.92 -7.38
CA GLY A 290 -14.65 6.05 -6.41
C GLY A 290 -13.30 6.44 -7.01
N TYR A 291 -12.32 6.59 -6.11
CA TYR A 291 -10.91 6.71 -6.43
C TYR A 291 -10.05 6.09 -5.34
N ALA A 292 -8.82 5.75 -5.69
CA ALA A 292 -7.92 5.10 -4.74
C ALA A 292 -6.47 5.56 -4.91
N CYS A 293 -5.73 5.61 -3.80
CA CYS A 293 -4.31 5.40 -3.84
C CYS A 293 -4.04 3.88 -3.79
N PHE A 294 -3.09 3.42 -4.62
CA PHE A 294 -2.81 2.00 -4.78
C PHE A 294 -1.31 1.70 -4.74
N GLY A 295 -0.94 0.72 -3.95
CA GLY A 295 0.40 0.16 -3.89
C GLY A 295 0.38 -1.35 -4.10
N MET A 296 1.45 -1.85 -4.71
CA MET A 296 1.64 -3.26 -5.02
C MET A 296 1.30 -4.16 -3.82
N GLY A 297 0.60 -5.27 -4.06
CA GLY A 297 0.23 -6.23 -3.02
C GLY A 297 -1.11 -5.93 -2.34
N GLY A 298 -1.79 -4.82 -2.67
CA GLY A 298 -3.08 -4.47 -2.06
C GLY A 298 -2.95 -3.46 -0.92
N GLN A 299 -1.96 -2.56 -1.00
CA GLN A 299 -1.92 -1.35 -0.19
C GLN A 299 -2.91 -0.38 -0.81
N LEU A 300 -4.12 -0.28 -0.26
CA LEU A 300 -5.23 0.47 -0.84
C LEU A 300 -5.81 1.47 0.15
N GLY A 301 -6.02 2.69 -0.30
CA GLY A 301 -6.92 3.64 0.33
C GLY A 301 -8.04 3.99 -0.65
N ILE A 302 -9.19 3.36 -0.53
CA ILE A 302 -10.32 3.46 -1.45
C ILE A 302 -11.34 4.44 -0.90
N CYS A 303 -11.58 5.53 -1.60
CA CYS A 303 -12.60 6.52 -1.27
C CYS A 303 -13.84 6.34 -2.13
N LEU A 304 -14.99 6.31 -1.50
CA LEU A 304 -16.31 6.29 -2.11
C LEU A 304 -17.10 7.54 -1.61
N PRO A 305 -16.91 8.71 -2.25
CA PRO A 305 -17.44 9.98 -1.74
C PRO A 305 -18.97 9.98 -1.58
N GLU A 306 -19.69 9.43 -2.56
CA GLU A 306 -21.16 9.35 -2.51
C GLU A 306 -21.68 8.52 -1.33
N LYS A 307 -20.87 7.61 -0.82
CA LYS A 307 -21.18 6.79 0.34
C LYS A 307 -20.57 7.35 1.63
N ASN A 308 -19.80 8.44 1.56
CA ASN A 308 -18.99 8.97 2.65
C ASN A 308 -18.20 7.83 3.34
N MET A 309 -17.51 7.01 2.52
CA MET A 309 -16.82 5.80 2.97
C MET A 309 -15.38 5.78 2.49
N LEU A 310 -14.49 5.40 3.39
CA LEU A 310 -13.07 5.13 3.12
C LEU A 310 -12.72 3.74 3.63
N ILE A 311 -12.12 2.93 2.77
CA ILE A 311 -11.61 1.61 3.12
C ILE A 311 -10.10 1.62 2.93
N VAL A 312 -9.37 1.16 3.94
CA VAL A 312 -7.92 1.02 3.89
C VAL A 312 -7.55 -0.43 4.09
N THR A 313 -6.74 -0.96 3.19
CA THR A 313 -6.14 -2.28 3.33
C THR A 313 -4.63 -2.22 3.21
N THR A 314 -3.94 -3.09 3.95
CA THR A 314 -2.60 -3.54 3.63
C THR A 314 -2.64 -5.05 3.50
N ALA A 315 -2.05 -5.59 2.44
CA ALA A 315 -2.19 -7.01 2.09
C ALA A 315 -1.01 -7.48 1.23
N ASP A 316 -0.98 -8.79 0.93
CA ASP A 316 -0.10 -9.35 -0.08
C ASP A 316 -0.87 -10.21 -1.09
N THR A 317 -1.14 -9.62 -2.25
CA THR A 317 -1.78 -10.30 -3.37
C THR A 317 -0.79 -10.76 -4.44
N GLN A 318 0.52 -10.63 -4.22
CA GLN A 318 1.52 -10.96 -5.21
C GLN A 318 1.55 -12.46 -5.48
N GLY A 319 1.67 -12.84 -6.75
CA GLY A 319 1.64 -14.25 -7.16
C GLY A 319 0.29 -14.95 -7.01
N ARG A 320 -0.78 -14.22 -6.61
CA ARG A 320 -2.15 -14.77 -6.50
C ARG A 320 -2.93 -14.50 -7.79
N GLN A 321 -3.73 -15.51 -8.18
CA GLN A 321 -4.62 -15.34 -9.32
C GLN A 321 -5.62 -14.20 -9.07
N GLY A 322 -5.79 -13.32 -10.04
CA GLY A 322 -6.64 -12.13 -9.89
C GLY A 322 -5.96 -10.94 -9.20
N GLY A 323 -4.79 -11.13 -8.57
CA GLY A 323 -4.03 -10.04 -7.94
C GLY A 323 -4.89 -9.19 -7.00
N VAL A 324 -4.75 -7.86 -7.09
CA VAL A 324 -5.50 -6.91 -6.26
C VAL A 324 -7.01 -6.89 -6.56
N GLN A 325 -7.45 -7.34 -7.74
CA GLN A 325 -8.87 -7.37 -8.12
C GLN A 325 -9.70 -8.17 -7.12
N ILE A 326 -9.11 -9.21 -6.52
CA ILE A 326 -9.81 -10.06 -5.55
C ILE A 326 -10.26 -9.26 -4.31
N ILE A 327 -9.49 -8.23 -3.92
CA ILE A 327 -9.85 -7.34 -2.80
C ILE A 327 -11.06 -6.50 -3.21
N TYR A 328 -11.03 -5.90 -4.40
CA TYR A 328 -12.12 -5.09 -4.91
C TYR A 328 -13.41 -5.91 -5.10
N ASP A 329 -13.32 -7.05 -5.80
CA ASP A 329 -14.49 -7.94 -6.03
C ASP A 329 -15.11 -8.38 -4.71
N THR A 330 -14.28 -8.71 -3.72
CA THR A 330 -14.76 -9.11 -2.40
C THR A 330 -15.41 -7.93 -1.69
N LEU A 331 -14.82 -6.74 -1.75
CA LEU A 331 -15.35 -5.51 -1.15
C LEU A 331 -16.74 -5.18 -1.72
N TRP A 332 -16.87 -5.18 -3.07
CA TRP A 332 -18.12 -4.86 -3.75
C TRP A 332 -19.23 -5.86 -3.43
N ASN A 333 -18.88 -7.13 -3.31
CA ASN A 333 -19.83 -8.23 -3.08
C ASN A 333 -20.12 -8.51 -1.59
N THR A 334 -19.47 -7.82 -0.65
CA THR A 334 -19.69 -8.00 0.79
C THR A 334 -19.98 -6.67 1.48
N ILE A 335 -18.96 -5.87 1.81
CA ILE A 335 -19.10 -4.64 2.62
C ILE A 335 -20.09 -3.66 1.96
N LEU A 336 -20.08 -3.52 0.62
CA LEU A 336 -21.00 -2.64 -0.09
C LEU A 336 -22.37 -3.24 -0.37
N ARG A 337 -22.55 -4.55 -0.17
CA ARG A 337 -23.84 -5.20 -0.42
C ARG A 337 -24.92 -4.61 0.48
N GLY A 338 -25.94 -4.00 -0.13
CA GLY A 338 -27.08 -3.40 0.59
C GLY A 338 -26.80 -2.08 1.31
N THR A 339 -25.64 -1.45 1.09
CA THR A 339 -25.37 -0.09 1.59
C THR A 339 -26.17 0.93 0.77
N PRO A 340 -27.09 1.70 1.39
CA PRO A 340 -27.83 2.75 0.68
C PRO A 340 -26.90 3.90 0.26
N ASP A 341 -27.26 4.58 -0.83
CA ASP A 341 -26.64 5.87 -1.16
C ASP A 341 -27.12 6.95 -0.18
N VAL A 342 -26.20 7.85 0.22
CA VAL A 342 -26.45 8.91 1.23
C VAL A 342 -27.64 9.81 0.86
N SER A 343 -28.02 9.88 -0.42
CA SER A 343 -29.13 10.70 -0.91
C SER A 343 -30.52 10.23 -0.49
N ARG A 344 -30.67 9.10 0.25
CA ARG A 344 -31.97 8.47 0.56
C ARG A 344 -32.26 8.19 2.04
N GLN A 345 -31.50 8.71 3.00
CA GLN A 345 -31.71 8.39 4.42
C GLN A 345 -32.41 9.52 5.20
N GLY A 346 -33.66 9.21 5.59
CA GLY A 346 -34.31 9.77 6.79
C GLY A 346 -34.03 8.85 7.99
N SER A 347 -33.63 9.44 9.09
CA SER A 347 -33.18 8.80 10.33
C SER A 347 -34.20 7.91 11.02
N SER A 348 -33.83 6.69 11.41
CA SER A 348 -34.38 6.05 12.62
C SER A 348 -33.34 5.08 13.19
N GLY A 349 -32.80 5.42 14.35
CA GLY A 349 -31.88 4.56 15.09
C GLY A 349 -32.62 3.50 15.91
N ASN A 350 -32.08 2.31 15.94
CA ASN A 350 -32.26 1.36 17.05
C ASN A 350 -30.91 0.65 17.28
N GLU A 351 -30.43 0.76 18.51
CA GLU A 351 -29.29 -0.02 19.01
C GLU A 351 -29.67 -1.50 19.00
N LEU A 352 -29.08 -2.26 18.08
CA LEU A 352 -29.10 -3.72 18.11
C LEU A 352 -27.74 -4.22 18.57
N ALA A 353 -27.77 -4.98 19.66
CA ALA A 353 -26.59 -5.63 20.23
C ALA A 353 -25.88 -6.51 19.19
N VAL A 354 -24.57 -6.31 19.04
CA VAL A 354 -23.68 -7.11 18.21
C VAL A 354 -23.81 -8.59 18.60
N ARG A 355 -24.48 -9.40 17.78
CA ARG A 355 -24.35 -10.86 17.88
C ARG A 355 -23.02 -11.23 17.28
N GLY A 356 -22.15 -11.86 18.09
CA GLY A 356 -20.83 -12.33 17.69
C GLY A 356 -20.94 -13.18 16.42
N CYS A 357 -20.03 -12.92 15.48
CA CYS A 357 -19.85 -13.76 14.31
C CYS A 357 -19.59 -15.21 14.76
N ASN A 358 -20.15 -16.19 14.05
CA ASN A 358 -19.95 -17.63 14.32
C ASN A 358 -18.47 -18.04 14.31
N SER A 359 -18.13 -19.15 14.93
CA SER A 359 -16.79 -19.72 15.13
C SER A 359 -15.86 -19.53 13.92
N GLY A 360 -14.87 -18.61 14.03
CA GLY A 360 -13.93 -18.22 12.99
C GLY A 360 -13.88 -16.72 12.68
N SER A 361 -14.75 -15.92 13.28
CA SER A 361 -14.77 -14.47 13.14
C SER A 361 -13.71 -13.78 13.99
N PRO A 362 -13.12 -12.68 13.50
CA PRO A 362 -12.13 -11.94 14.26
C PRO A 362 -12.72 -11.46 15.60
N GLY A 363 -12.08 -11.83 16.70
CA GLY A 363 -12.40 -11.34 18.05
C GLY A 363 -11.81 -9.95 18.26
N ARG A 364 -12.54 -9.07 18.97
CA ARG A 364 -12.01 -7.77 19.40
C ARG A 364 -11.08 -7.97 20.58
N ASN A 365 -9.88 -7.44 20.53
CA ASN A 365 -8.93 -7.52 21.64
C ASN A 365 -9.16 -6.41 22.68
N ASN A 366 -8.37 -6.42 23.76
CA ASN A 366 -8.46 -5.44 24.85
C ASN A 366 -8.14 -4.00 24.38
N ASP A 367 -7.38 -3.82 23.31
CA ASP A 367 -7.00 -2.54 22.76
C ASP A 367 -8.06 -1.97 21.79
N GLY A 368 -9.13 -2.72 21.55
CA GLY A 368 -10.31 -2.27 20.81
C GLY A 368 -10.28 -2.50 19.30
N TRP A 369 -9.30 -3.24 18.78
CA TRP A 369 -9.24 -3.64 17.37
C TRP A 369 -9.44 -5.16 17.21
N TYR A 370 -9.69 -5.61 15.98
CA TYR A 370 -9.96 -7.01 15.65
C TYR A 370 -8.68 -7.73 15.22
N GLU A 371 -8.46 -8.95 15.69
CA GLU A 371 -7.39 -9.82 15.22
C GLU A 371 -7.81 -10.51 13.93
N LEU A 372 -7.14 -10.19 12.81
CA LEU A 372 -7.39 -10.81 11.52
C LEU A 372 -6.71 -12.20 11.43
N PRO A 373 -7.29 -13.15 10.68
CA PRO A 373 -6.72 -14.47 10.52
C PRO A 373 -5.40 -14.44 9.77
N GLN A 374 -4.47 -15.32 10.15
CA GLN A 374 -3.22 -15.50 9.41
C GLN A 374 -3.42 -16.47 8.24
N VAL A 375 -2.74 -16.18 7.13
CA VAL A 375 -2.56 -17.12 6.03
C VAL A 375 -1.26 -17.87 6.22
N PHE A 376 -1.33 -19.20 6.11
CA PHE A 376 -0.18 -20.10 6.13
C PHE A 376 -0.39 -21.24 5.13
N LEU A 377 0.68 -21.90 4.71
CA LEU A 377 0.60 -23.03 3.78
C LEU A 377 -0.20 -24.16 4.39
N LYS A 378 -1.18 -24.63 3.61
CA LYS A 378 -1.93 -25.85 3.89
C LYS A 378 -1.44 -26.94 2.94
N GLY A 379 -1.33 -28.15 3.43
CA GLY A 379 -0.83 -29.26 2.63
C GLY A 379 -1.36 -30.61 3.09
N VAL A 380 -0.81 -31.64 2.47
CA VAL A 380 -1.14 -33.04 2.78
C VAL A 380 -0.14 -33.64 3.77
N LYS A 381 -0.59 -34.61 4.54
CA LYS A 381 0.32 -35.38 5.43
C LYS A 381 1.18 -36.32 4.60
N GLN A 382 2.49 -36.33 4.86
CA GLN A 382 3.49 -37.17 4.19
C GLN A 382 4.50 -37.74 5.22
N ASP A 383 3.96 -38.44 6.23
CA ASP A 383 4.76 -38.87 7.39
C ASP A 383 5.95 -39.80 7.00
N GLU A 384 5.79 -40.67 5.99
CA GLU A 384 6.86 -41.54 5.53
C GLU A 384 7.93 -40.78 4.76
N LEU A 385 7.52 -39.90 3.84
CA LEU A 385 8.44 -39.08 3.07
C LEU A 385 9.17 -38.10 3.98
N GLN A 386 8.47 -37.46 4.88
CA GLN A 386 9.05 -36.56 5.88
C GLN A 386 10.18 -37.27 6.66
N ARG A 387 9.91 -38.47 7.19
CA ARG A 387 10.93 -39.29 7.87
C ARG A 387 12.11 -39.68 6.95
N SER A 388 11.85 -39.90 5.69
CA SER A 388 12.88 -40.30 4.73
C SER A 388 13.85 -39.19 4.37
N VAL A 389 13.43 -37.92 4.44
CA VAL A 389 14.24 -36.76 4.09
C VAL A 389 14.77 -35.99 5.30
N ASP A 390 14.23 -36.28 6.50
CA ASP A 390 14.61 -35.61 7.74
C ASP A 390 16.12 -35.73 8.02
N GLY A 391 16.76 -34.60 8.25
CA GLY A 391 18.20 -34.52 8.55
C GLY A 391 19.13 -34.79 7.35
N ARG A 392 18.61 -35.15 6.17
CA ARG A 392 19.43 -35.44 4.98
C ARG A 392 19.79 -34.18 4.25
N THR A 393 21.06 -34.08 3.84
CA THR A 393 21.53 -33.00 2.96
C THR A 393 21.33 -33.43 1.50
N ILE A 394 20.57 -32.61 0.76
CA ILE A 394 20.28 -32.80 -0.67
C ILE A 394 21.12 -31.78 -1.43
N LYS A 395 21.99 -32.26 -2.32
CA LYS A 395 22.76 -31.40 -3.23
C LYS A 395 21.86 -30.92 -4.37
N VAL A 396 22.03 -29.67 -4.74
CA VAL A 396 21.27 -29.03 -5.81
C VAL A 396 22.17 -28.86 -7.03
N PRO A 397 21.73 -29.21 -8.25
CA PRO A 397 22.44 -28.87 -9.47
C PRO A 397 22.63 -27.34 -9.59
N GLU A 398 23.57 -26.92 -10.44
CA GLU A 398 23.78 -25.51 -10.76
C GLU A 398 22.46 -24.83 -11.15
N ASN A 399 22.15 -23.68 -10.51
CA ASN A 399 20.89 -22.97 -10.68
C ASN A 399 21.09 -21.46 -10.57
N GLU A 400 20.17 -20.68 -11.15
CA GLU A 400 20.23 -19.22 -11.20
C GLU A 400 20.26 -18.55 -9.82
N ASN A 401 19.75 -19.21 -8.78
CA ASN A 401 19.67 -18.66 -7.42
C ASN A 401 20.92 -19.02 -6.59
N GLY A 402 21.88 -19.75 -7.15
CA GLY A 402 23.14 -20.09 -6.52
C GLY A 402 23.05 -21.03 -5.31
N PHE A 403 21.93 -21.74 -5.13
CA PHE A 403 21.79 -22.76 -4.09
C PHE A 403 22.67 -23.99 -4.39
N LYS A 404 23.38 -24.47 -3.38
CA LYS A 404 24.26 -25.63 -3.46
C LYS A 404 23.70 -26.87 -2.81
N SER A 405 23.03 -26.68 -1.67
CA SER A 405 22.43 -27.79 -0.90
C SER A 405 21.26 -27.32 -0.05
N PHE A 406 20.38 -28.27 0.27
CA PHE A 406 19.30 -28.14 1.25
C PHE A 406 19.32 -29.27 2.25
N LYS A 407 18.89 -28.98 3.48
CA LYS A 407 18.60 -29.95 4.52
C LYS A 407 17.34 -29.54 5.25
N LEU A 408 16.36 -30.43 5.33
CA LEU A 408 15.17 -30.27 6.16
C LEU A 408 15.38 -30.97 7.48
N SER A 409 15.04 -30.31 8.57
CA SER A 409 14.99 -30.91 9.90
C SER A 409 13.62 -30.62 10.47
N PHE A 410 12.87 -31.66 10.85
CA PHE A 410 11.49 -31.53 11.30
C PHE A 410 11.40 -31.64 12.82
N GLU A 411 10.47 -30.89 13.39
CA GLU A 411 10.05 -30.87 14.79
C GLU A 411 8.55 -31.22 14.88
N ALA A 412 7.97 -31.20 16.06
CA ALA A 412 6.58 -31.62 16.27
C ALA A 412 5.56 -30.82 15.45
N ASP A 413 5.77 -29.52 15.29
CA ASP A 413 4.87 -28.57 14.63
C ASP A 413 5.57 -27.61 13.66
N GLY A 414 6.79 -27.94 13.24
CA GLY A 414 7.58 -27.10 12.34
C GLY A 414 8.91 -27.70 11.98
N GLY A 415 9.94 -26.86 11.86
CA GLY A 415 11.29 -27.30 11.56
C GLY A 415 12.22 -26.19 11.08
N CYS A 416 13.36 -26.62 10.54
CA CYS A 416 14.36 -25.73 9.94
C CYS A 416 14.71 -26.19 8.54
N LEU A 417 14.69 -25.27 7.59
CA LEU A 417 15.33 -25.40 6.30
C LEU A 417 16.74 -24.83 6.39
N THR A 418 17.77 -25.70 6.43
CA THR A 418 19.14 -25.29 6.26
C THR A 418 19.49 -25.31 4.77
N TYR A 419 20.05 -24.23 4.24
CA TYR A 419 20.48 -24.15 2.85
C TYR A 419 21.84 -23.48 2.75
N GLU A 420 22.58 -23.84 1.72
CA GLU A 420 23.89 -23.25 1.36
C GLU A 420 23.75 -22.53 0.02
N ASN A 421 24.18 -21.26 -0.02
CA ASN A 421 24.23 -20.44 -1.24
C ASN A 421 25.57 -19.70 -1.35
N GLY A 422 25.65 -18.67 -2.20
CA GLY A 422 26.87 -17.87 -2.41
C GLY A 422 27.29 -17.04 -1.20
N THR A 423 26.38 -16.77 -0.24
CA THR A 423 26.64 -15.97 0.97
C THR A 423 26.95 -16.82 2.20
N GLY A 424 26.76 -18.15 2.13
CA GLY A 424 27.07 -19.06 3.21
C GLY A 424 26.02 -20.11 3.50
N VAL A 425 26.06 -20.65 4.73
CA VAL A 425 25.06 -21.60 5.25
C VAL A 425 24.07 -20.88 6.13
N HIS A 426 22.80 -21.06 5.82
CA HIS A 426 21.67 -20.37 6.45
C HIS A 426 20.67 -21.36 7.04
N CYS A 427 19.96 -20.97 8.10
CA CYS A 427 18.86 -21.74 8.69
C CYS A 427 17.62 -20.86 8.75
N LEU A 428 16.53 -21.32 8.13
CA LEU A 428 15.22 -20.67 8.13
C LEU A 428 14.20 -21.53 8.87
N GLN A 429 13.73 -21.06 10.02
CA GLN A 429 12.70 -21.73 10.79
C GLN A 429 11.34 -21.61 10.09
N PHE A 430 10.54 -22.66 10.12
CA PHE A 430 9.19 -22.69 9.57
C PHE A 430 8.19 -23.41 10.49
N GLY A 431 6.92 -23.01 10.42
CA GLY A 431 5.79 -23.71 11.05
C GLY A 431 5.06 -24.64 10.08
N ILE A 432 4.45 -25.71 10.59
CA ILE A 432 3.53 -26.58 9.84
C ILE A 432 2.13 -26.42 10.41
N GLY A 433 1.20 -25.97 9.58
CA GLY A 433 -0.17 -25.63 10.01
C GLY A 433 -0.29 -24.30 10.75
N HIS A 434 0.78 -23.56 10.86
CA HIS A 434 0.87 -22.19 11.40
C HIS A 434 2.10 -21.48 10.83
N ASN A 435 2.25 -20.19 11.14
CA ASN A 435 3.46 -19.43 10.80
C ASN A 435 4.47 -19.45 11.98
N ALA A 436 5.73 -19.73 11.70
CA ALA A 436 6.84 -19.44 12.60
C ALA A 436 7.33 -18.01 12.36
N GLU A 437 7.54 -17.26 13.44
CA GLU A 437 8.15 -15.94 13.37
C GLU A 437 9.67 -16.08 13.44
N THR A 438 10.37 -15.57 12.43
CA THR A 438 11.83 -15.72 12.28
C THR A 438 12.45 -14.50 11.58
N VAL A 439 13.79 -14.50 11.49
CA VAL A 439 14.54 -13.56 10.65
C VAL A 439 15.01 -14.30 9.40
N PHE A 440 14.64 -13.79 8.23
CA PHE A 440 15.07 -14.39 6.97
C PHE A 440 16.55 -14.09 6.75
N PRO A 441 17.41 -15.15 6.65
CA PRO A 441 18.87 -14.98 6.76
C PRO A 441 19.48 -14.10 5.67
N ASP A 442 19.06 -14.25 4.42
CA ASP A 442 19.65 -13.52 3.28
C ASP A 442 19.40 -12.02 3.31
N TYR A 443 18.31 -11.59 3.95
CA TYR A 443 17.88 -10.19 3.95
C TYR A 443 17.91 -9.54 5.33
N GLY A 444 18.08 -10.30 6.42
CA GLY A 444 18.04 -9.80 7.79
C GLY A 444 16.68 -9.24 8.22
N HIS A 445 15.61 -9.53 7.49
CA HIS A 445 14.26 -9.04 7.77
C HIS A 445 13.43 -10.06 8.52
N ARG A 446 12.59 -9.59 9.45
CA ARG A 446 11.60 -10.45 10.12
C ARG A 446 10.60 -10.99 9.10
N ALA A 447 10.24 -12.26 9.25
CA ALA A 447 9.31 -12.95 8.39
C ALA A 447 8.42 -13.91 9.17
N LEU A 448 7.21 -14.14 8.64
CA LEU A 448 6.35 -15.25 8.99
C LEU A 448 6.58 -16.38 7.99
N VAL A 449 6.98 -17.54 8.46
CA VAL A 449 7.34 -18.66 7.60
C VAL A 449 6.50 -19.88 7.94
N SER A 450 5.82 -20.40 6.92
CA SER A 450 5.10 -21.66 6.99
C SER A 450 5.58 -22.62 5.93
N ALA A 451 5.43 -23.91 6.17
CA ALA A 451 5.77 -24.92 5.20
C ALA A 451 4.72 -26.05 5.14
N ALA A 452 4.61 -26.70 4.00
CA ALA A 452 3.71 -27.82 3.81
C ALA A 452 4.12 -28.70 2.63
N TRP A 453 3.73 -29.95 2.66
CA TRP A 453 3.76 -30.84 1.49
C TRP A 453 2.62 -30.46 0.55
N LYS A 454 2.95 -29.99 -0.64
CA LYS A 454 1.96 -29.69 -1.68
C LYS A 454 1.36 -30.99 -2.28
N ASN A 455 2.21 -31.98 -2.44
CA ASN A 455 1.88 -33.31 -2.94
C ASN A 455 2.95 -34.32 -2.46
N GLU A 456 2.94 -35.54 -3.01
CA GLU A 456 3.83 -36.63 -2.62
C GLU A 456 5.32 -36.44 -2.92
N ASN A 457 5.71 -35.36 -3.63
CA ASN A 457 7.13 -35.11 -3.99
C ASN A 457 7.54 -33.64 -3.87
N THR A 458 6.67 -32.77 -3.41
CA THR A 458 6.95 -31.31 -3.35
C THR A 458 6.68 -30.76 -1.96
N PHE A 459 7.75 -30.30 -1.30
CA PHE A 459 7.66 -29.53 -0.05
C PHE A 459 7.86 -28.05 -0.38
N LEU A 460 6.93 -27.21 0.07
CA LEU A 460 6.99 -25.78 -0.11
C LEU A 460 7.32 -25.10 1.22
N VAL A 461 8.14 -24.07 1.16
CA VAL A 461 8.37 -23.12 2.25
C VAL A 461 7.93 -21.74 1.76
N TYR A 462 7.08 -21.10 2.50
CA TYR A 462 6.49 -19.80 2.19
C TYR A 462 6.86 -18.80 3.26
N ALA A 463 7.52 -17.72 2.87
CA ALA A 463 7.93 -16.65 3.76
C ALA A 463 7.21 -15.34 3.41
N GLN A 464 6.54 -14.73 4.38
CA GLN A 464 5.95 -13.40 4.32
C GLN A 464 6.84 -12.45 5.11
N PHE A 465 7.40 -11.46 4.45
CA PHE A 465 8.30 -10.48 5.09
C PHE A 465 7.49 -9.36 5.76
N TRP A 466 7.87 -9.01 6.98
CA TRP A 466 7.13 -8.07 7.82
C TRP A 466 7.17 -6.60 7.32
N VAL A 467 8.28 -6.17 6.75
CA VAL A 467 8.50 -4.75 6.38
C VAL A 467 8.54 -4.56 4.86
N ILE A 468 8.81 -5.63 4.12
CA ILE A 468 8.89 -5.61 2.66
C ILE A 468 7.94 -6.70 2.19
N ILE A 469 7.00 -6.35 1.30
CA ILE A 469 6.24 -7.40 0.61
C ILE A 469 7.19 -8.07 -0.37
N LEU A 470 7.89 -9.06 0.10
CA LEU A 470 8.64 -10.04 -0.67
C LEU A 470 8.11 -11.40 -0.25
N VAL A 471 7.51 -12.12 -1.17
CA VAL A 471 7.13 -13.51 -0.95
C VAL A 471 8.24 -14.36 -1.57
N ALA A 472 8.90 -15.15 -0.76
CA ALA A 472 9.81 -16.16 -1.25
C ALA A 472 9.11 -17.52 -1.19
N TYR A 473 8.95 -18.15 -2.34
CA TYR A 473 8.61 -19.57 -2.42
C TYR A 473 9.89 -20.35 -2.66
N MET A 474 10.24 -21.23 -1.74
CA MET A 474 11.28 -22.21 -1.96
C MET A 474 10.59 -23.58 -2.11
N GLY A 475 10.62 -24.13 -3.31
CA GLY A 475 10.12 -25.46 -3.61
C GLY A 475 11.30 -26.41 -3.80
N ALA A 476 11.36 -27.48 -3.01
CA ALA A 476 12.24 -28.61 -3.32
C ALA A 476 11.35 -29.72 -3.92
N ALA A 477 11.52 -30.00 -5.21
CA ALA A 477 11.02 -31.25 -5.79
C ALA A 477 12.01 -32.34 -5.38
N LEU A 478 11.56 -33.24 -4.51
CA LEU A 478 12.31 -34.43 -4.14
C LEU A 478 11.92 -35.51 -5.13
N ILE A 479 12.80 -35.79 -6.10
CA ILE A 479 12.65 -36.89 -7.09
C ILE A 479 13.13 -38.18 -6.46
#